data_415bc067031aa5b97a244e55e16e61c0
#
_entry.id   415bc067031aa5b97a244e55e16e61c0
#
_cell.length_a   1.000
_cell.length_b   1.000
_cell.length_c   1.000
_cell.angle_alpha   90.00
_cell.angle_beta   90.00
_cell.angle_gamma   90.00
#
_symmetry.space_group_name_H-M   'P 1'
#
loop_
_entity.id
_entity.type
_entity.pdbx_description
1 polymer ?
#
loop_
_entity_poly.entity_id
_entity_poly.type
_entity_poly.pdbx_seq_one_letter_code
_entity_poly.pdbx_strand_id
1 'polypeptide(L)'
;MKQEYGASQIQVLEGLEAVRKRPGMYIGSTSPRGLHHLVYEVVDNSIDEALQGYCSDIYVSINEDGSVLVKDNGRGIPVEIHPKTGKSTLETVLTNLHAGGKFGGGGYKVSGGLHGVGVSVVNALSKWMVAEVYLNGKIYKQTYEKGLPTSKLEVVGESQDKGTMIQFMPDETIFDEIEFKYETLEYRLRELSFLNKGIKIVFEDKREGQEKRKEFHYTGGLVEYIKYLNKSRTGIHDDIVYIDKKVDDCFVELAMQYTDGYTENIYSFANNINTHEGGSHLSGFKAALTKTVNDYAKRNKFLKENDVNLLGEDIREGLTAVVSVKLPEPQFEGQTKTKLGNSFMRGIVDSVTVDELGSFLEEKPSTARIIVDKALRAQRAREAAKKARELTRRKSVLESTSLPGKLADCAEKDPSKSEIFLVEGDSAGGSAKQGRDRNSQAILPLRGKILNVEKSRLDRILSSDEIKNMITAYGCGIGEDFDIDKARYHKIIIMTDADVDGAHIRTLLLTFFFRYMRPLIDEGYVYAAQPPLYKVTKQKKEHYVYSDKELNILLDEIGRNGVELQRYKGLGEMNAEQLWETTMNPETRTLLQVTVEDAAIADEVFSMLMGDKVAPRKEFIEENARFVRNLDI
;
A
#
# COMPACT_ATOMS: atom_id res chain seq x y z
N MET A 1 47.72 3.41 9.04
CA MET A 1 47.95 4.01 7.71
C MET A 1 46.60 4.52 7.21
N LYS A 2 46.46 5.83 7.01
CA LYS A 2 45.27 6.38 6.33
C LYS A 2 45.36 5.94 4.86
N GLN A 3 44.40 5.15 4.39
CA GLN A 3 44.27 4.86 2.97
C GLN A 3 44.02 6.18 2.24
N GLU A 4 44.94 6.64 1.42
CA GLU A 4 44.73 7.81 0.55
C GLU A 4 43.61 7.52 -0.43
N TYR A 5 42.60 8.39 -0.45
CA TYR A 5 41.51 8.34 -1.39
C TYR A 5 42.03 8.78 -2.77
N GLY A 6 42.21 7.80 -3.69
CA GLY A 6 42.80 8.03 -4.99
C GLY A 6 41.91 7.49 -6.14
N ALA A 7 42.26 7.80 -7.38
CA ALA A 7 41.52 7.43 -8.59
C ALA A 7 41.24 5.91 -8.71
N SER A 8 42.13 5.08 -8.16
CA SER A 8 41.96 3.61 -8.14
C SER A 8 40.80 3.10 -7.27
N GLN A 9 40.26 3.96 -6.39
CA GLN A 9 39.11 3.63 -5.55
C GLN A 9 37.76 4.00 -6.18
N ILE A 10 37.79 4.71 -7.31
CA ILE A 10 36.60 5.03 -8.08
C ILE A 10 36.33 3.89 -9.04
N GLN A 11 35.23 3.14 -8.78
CA GLN A 11 34.77 2.06 -9.64
C GLN A 11 33.77 2.62 -10.66
N VAL A 12 34.02 2.34 -11.93
CA VAL A 12 33.04 2.58 -13.01
C VAL A 12 32.33 1.25 -13.28
N LEU A 13 31.00 1.25 -13.11
CA LEU A 13 30.16 0.10 -13.40
C LEU A 13 29.50 0.30 -14.76
N GLU A 14 29.59 -0.68 -15.63
CA GLU A 14 29.00 -0.62 -16.95
C GLU A 14 27.77 -1.55 -17.09
N GLY A 15 26.78 -1.10 -17.87
CA GLY A 15 25.63 -1.91 -18.25
C GLY A 15 24.82 -2.44 -17.05
N LEU A 16 24.47 -3.72 -17.10
CA LEU A 16 23.60 -4.38 -16.11
C LEU A 16 24.31 -4.73 -14.79
N GLU A 17 25.63 -4.65 -14.73
CA GLU A 17 26.39 -4.87 -13.50
C GLU A 17 26.05 -3.78 -12.44
N ALA A 18 25.84 -2.54 -12.90
CA ALA A 18 25.40 -1.43 -12.04
C ALA A 18 24.05 -1.74 -11.36
N VAL A 19 23.12 -2.35 -12.08
CA VAL A 19 21.79 -2.75 -11.57
C VAL A 19 21.94 -3.80 -10.49
N ARG A 20 22.73 -4.83 -10.71
CA ARG A 20 22.96 -5.91 -9.73
C ARG A 20 23.65 -5.41 -8.46
N LYS A 21 24.56 -4.45 -8.58
CA LYS A 21 25.30 -3.88 -7.45
C LYS A 21 24.49 -2.89 -6.62
N ARG A 22 23.51 -2.22 -7.25
CA ARG A 22 22.65 -1.20 -6.60
C ARG A 22 21.18 -1.37 -7.03
N PRO A 23 20.53 -2.53 -6.75
CA PRO A 23 19.18 -2.81 -7.21
C PRO A 23 18.17 -1.80 -6.70
N GLY A 24 18.32 -1.30 -5.46
CA GLY A 24 17.42 -0.31 -4.88
C GLY A 24 17.29 0.99 -5.68
N MET A 25 18.29 1.37 -6.48
CA MET A 25 18.21 2.54 -7.37
C MET A 25 17.21 2.34 -8.52
N TYR A 26 16.90 1.09 -8.91
CA TYR A 26 16.07 0.75 -10.06
C TYR A 26 14.69 0.22 -9.66
N ILE A 27 14.60 -0.54 -8.57
CA ILE A 27 13.36 -1.17 -8.10
C ILE A 27 12.92 -0.69 -6.71
N GLY A 28 13.60 0.31 -6.14
CA GLY A 28 13.28 0.93 -4.85
C GLY A 28 13.80 0.16 -3.64
N SER A 29 13.71 -1.16 -3.62
CA SER A 29 14.21 -2.01 -2.51
C SER A 29 14.45 -3.45 -2.99
N THR A 30 15.12 -4.27 -2.17
CA THR A 30 15.25 -5.73 -2.35
C THR A 30 14.25 -6.53 -1.50
N SER A 31 13.36 -5.85 -0.80
CA SER A 31 12.27 -6.42 -0.02
C SER A 31 11.17 -7.02 -0.93
N PRO A 32 10.11 -7.67 -0.39
CA PRO A 32 8.97 -8.15 -1.17
C PRO A 32 8.38 -7.12 -2.14
N ARG A 33 8.36 -5.82 -1.76
CA ARG A 33 7.90 -4.74 -2.64
C ARG A 33 8.72 -4.65 -3.94
N GLY A 34 10.04 -4.68 -3.83
CA GLY A 34 10.92 -4.66 -5.00
C GLY A 34 10.84 -5.95 -5.82
N LEU A 35 10.61 -7.09 -5.17
CA LEU A 35 10.39 -8.37 -5.85
C LEU A 35 9.14 -8.31 -6.76
N HIS A 36 8.00 -7.87 -6.22
CA HIS A 36 6.76 -7.74 -7.00
C HIS A 36 6.88 -6.70 -8.12
N HIS A 37 7.72 -5.66 -7.94
CA HIS A 37 7.98 -4.65 -8.95
C HIS A 37 8.55 -5.25 -10.25
N LEU A 38 9.32 -6.35 -10.19
CA LEU A 38 9.80 -7.06 -11.38
C LEU A 38 8.63 -7.51 -12.28
N VAL A 39 7.57 -8.04 -11.68
CA VAL A 39 6.36 -8.46 -12.42
C VAL A 39 5.66 -7.24 -13.02
N TYR A 40 5.56 -6.15 -12.26
CA TYR A 40 4.92 -4.92 -12.75
C TYR A 40 5.64 -4.35 -13.97
N GLU A 41 6.97 -4.32 -13.99
CA GLU A 41 7.74 -3.82 -15.14
C GLU A 41 7.52 -4.65 -16.42
N VAL A 42 7.32 -5.97 -16.30
CA VAL A 42 7.01 -6.82 -17.47
C VAL A 42 5.56 -6.63 -17.92
N VAL A 43 4.61 -6.63 -16.98
CA VAL A 43 3.18 -6.44 -17.27
C VAL A 43 2.91 -5.05 -17.86
N ASP A 44 3.55 -4.00 -17.33
CA ASP A 44 3.39 -2.62 -17.82
C ASP A 44 3.82 -2.50 -19.29
N ASN A 45 4.78 -3.32 -19.78
CA ASN A 45 5.10 -3.35 -21.21
C ASN A 45 3.95 -3.92 -22.06
N SER A 46 3.26 -4.94 -21.58
CA SER A 46 2.08 -5.50 -22.25
C SER A 46 0.89 -4.51 -22.20
N ILE A 47 0.75 -3.77 -21.10
CA ILE A 47 -0.23 -2.69 -20.97
C ILE A 47 0.09 -1.52 -21.93
N ASP A 48 1.37 -1.20 -22.14
CA ASP A 48 1.76 -0.17 -23.10
C ASP A 48 1.39 -0.57 -24.54
N GLU A 49 1.46 -1.86 -24.91
CA GLU A 49 0.90 -2.37 -26.17
C GLU A 49 -0.62 -2.21 -26.24
N ALA A 50 -1.31 -2.45 -25.11
CA ALA A 50 -2.77 -2.27 -25.04
C ALA A 50 -3.18 -0.81 -25.17
N LEU A 51 -2.44 0.14 -24.59
CA LEU A 51 -2.67 1.58 -24.74
C LEU A 51 -2.54 2.06 -26.20
N GLN A 52 -1.76 1.35 -27.01
CA GLN A 52 -1.66 1.61 -28.45
C GLN A 52 -2.71 0.85 -29.28
N GLY A 53 -3.56 0.03 -28.64
CA GLY A 53 -4.61 -0.75 -29.30
C GLY A 53 -4.13 -2.06 -29.94
N TYR A 54 -2.91 -2.53 -29.62
CA TYR A 54 -2.34 -3.74 -30.22
C TYR A 54 -2.46 -4.98 -29.34
N CYS A 55 -2.76 -4.85 -28.05
CA CYS A 55 -2.91 -5.94 -27.11
C CYS A 55 -4.31 -5.94 -26.49
N SER A 56 -4.95 -7.10 -26.44
CA SER A 56 -6.26 -7.31 -25.79
C SER A 56 -6.20 -8.33 -24.66
N ASP A 57 -5.22 -9.23 -24.70
CA ASP A 57 -5.13 -10.38 -23.79
C ASP A 57 -3.71 -10.46 -23.18
N ILE A 58 -3.67 -10.54 -21.86
CA ILE A 58 -2.44 -10.73 -21.09
C ILE A 58 -2.65 -11.95 -20.19
N TYR A 59 -1.67 -12.85 -20.20
CA TYR A 59 -1.61 -14.00 -19.32
C TYR A 59 -0.42 -13.87 -18.38
N VAL A 60 -0.67 -14.01 -17.07
CA VAL A 60 0.35 -13.97 -16.03
C VAL A 60 0.26 -15.25 -15.21
N SER A 61 1.37 -15.91 -14.92
CA SER A 61 1.38 -17.05 -14.00
C SER A 61 2.58 -17.04 -13.07
N ILE A 62 2.34 -17.46 -11.81
CA ILE A 62 3.38 -17.94 -10.91
C ILE A 62 3.46 -19.46 -11.15
N ASN A 63 4.59 -19.95 -11.60
CA ASN A 63 4.77 -21.36 -11.93
C ASN A 63 5.11 -22.19 -10.69
N GLU A 64 5.08 -23.52 -10.82
CA GLU A 64 5.39 -24.50 -9.75
C GLU A 64 6.78 -24.28 -9.16
N ASP A 65 7.76 -23.89 -9.97
CA ASP A 65 9.14 -23.60 -9.55
C ASP A 65 9.33 -22.21 -8.91
N GLY A 66 8.25 -21.40 -8.80
CA GLY A 66 8.28 -20.02 -8.30
C GLY A 66 8.68 -18.97 -9.35
N SER A 67 8.97 -19.37 -10.60
CA SER A 67 9.19 -18.41 -11.69
C SER A 67 7.89 -17.71 -12.09
N VAL A 68 8.00 -16.51 -12.67
CA VAL A 68 6.85 -15.79 -13.21
C VAL A 68 6.91 -15.76 -14.72
N LEU A 69 5.76 -16.01 -15.36
CA LEU A 69 5.57 -15.90 -16.80
C LEU A 69 4.54 -14.82 -17.11
N VAL A 70 4.86 -13.93 -18.04
CA VAL A 70 3.94 -12.94 -18.63
C VAL A 70 3.91 -13.14 -20.14
N LYS A 71 2.74 -13.34 -20.71
CA LYS A 71 2.52 -13.45 -22.17
C LYS A 71 1.44 -12.47 -22.60
N ASP A 72 1.68 -11.72 -23.66
CA ASP A 72 0.70 -10.85 -24.31
C ASP A 72 0.46 -11.25 -25.77
N ASN A 73 -0.61 -10.70 -26.33
CA ASN A 73 -0.94 -10.83 -27.75
C ASN A 73 -0.67 -9.55 -28.56
N GLY A 74 0.29 -8.72 -28.11
CA GLY A 74 0.69 -7.48 -28.77
C GLY A 74 1.45 -7.68 -30.08
N ARG A 75 2.17 -6.63 -30.51
CA ARG A 75 2.95 -6.69 -31.78
C ARG A 75 4.16 -7.61 -31.72
N GLY A 76 4.65 -7.92 -30.52
CA GLY A 76 5.93 -8.59 -30.31
C GLY A 76 7.13 -7.63 -30.40
N ILE A 77 8.17 -7.91 -29.61
CA ILE A 77 9.42 -7.16 -29.68
C ILE A 77 10.10 -7.44 -31.02
N PRO A 78 10.59 -6.42 -31.78
CA PRO A 78 11.31 -6.66 -33.03
C PRO A 78 12.50 -7.59 -32.84
N VAL A 79 12.75 -8.45 -33.84
CA VAL A 79 13.81 -9.49 -33.81
C VAL A 79 14.97 -9.21 -34.77
N GLU A 80 14.82 -8.20 -35.64
CA GLU A 80 15.81 -7.80 -36.62
C GLU A 80 17.09 -7.26 -35.92
N ILE A 81 18.19 -7.25 -36.65
CA ILE A 81 19.47 -6.71 -36.18
C ILE A 81 19.34 -5.19 -35.97
N HIS A 82 19.59 -4.74 -34.75
CA HIS A 82 19.58 -3.32 -34.43
C HIS A 82 20.81 -2.60 -35.01
N PRO A 83 20.63 -1.52 -35.80
CA PRO A 83 21.73 -0.94 -36.60
C PRO A 83 22.88 -0.37 -35.77
N LYS A 84 22.61 0.10 -34.52
CA LYS A 84 23.67 0.66 -33.67
C LYS A 84 24.42 -0.37 -32.84
N THR A 85 23.78 -1.48 -32.47
CA THR A 85 24.38 -2.47 -31.57
C THR A 85 24.95 -3.68 -32.32
N GLY A 86 24.48 -3.95 -33.55
CA GLY A 86 24.84 -5.15 -34.31
C GLY A 86 24.27 -6.45 -33.74
N LYS A 87 23.43 -6.35 -32.69
CA LYS A 87 22.73 -7.45 -32.01
C LYS A 87 21.26 -7.47 -32.44
N SER A 88 20.52 -8.54 -32.12
CA SER A 88 19.08 -8.54 -32.31
C SER A 88 18.42 -7.42 -31.46
N THR A 89 17.32 -6.87 -31.95
CA THR A 89 16.60 -5.84 -31.20
C THR A 89 16.09 -6.39 -29.86
N LEU A 90 15.65 -7.66 -29.82
CA LEU A 90 15.28 -8.34 -28.56
C LEU A 90 16.45 -8.36 -27.57
N GLU A 91 17.66 -8.82 -28.00
CA GLU A 91 18.84 -8.82 -27.14
C GLU A 91 19.18 -7.39 -26.67
N THR A 92 19.13 -6.43 -27.60
CA THR A 92 19.45 -5.03 -27.28
C THR A 92 18.51 -4.48 -26.18
N VAL A 93 17.21 -4.72 -26.27
CA VAL A 93 16.22 -4.25 -25.27
C VAL A 93 16.40 -4.95 -23.92
N LEU A 94 16.77 -6.23 -23.92
CA LEU A 94 16.89 -7.02 -22.70
C LEU A 94 18.26 -6.87 -21.99
N THR A 95 19.30 -6.38 -22.70
CA THR A 95 20.66 -6.31 -22.13
C THR A 95 21.23 -4.90 -22.03
N ASN A 96 20.59 -3.90 -22.64
CA ASN A 96 21.09 -2.53 -22.58
C ASN A 96 20.11 -1.65 -21.79
N LEU A 97 20.64 -0.88 -20.84
CA LEU A 97 19.90 0.21 -20.21
C LEU A 97 19.63 1.32 -21.24
N HIS A 98 18.50 1.98 -21.09
CA HIS A 98 18.06 3.06 -21.97
C HIS A 98 17.90 2.64 -23.45
N ALA A 99 17.50 1.38 -23.67
CA ALA A 99 17.14 0.86 -24.98
C ALA A 99 15.64 0.56 -25.03
N GLY A 100 14.94 1.09 -26.03
CA GLY A 100 13.50 0.85 -26.18
C GLY A 100 12.84 1.74 -27.22
N GLY A 101 11.66 1.35 -27.71
CA GLY A 101 10.88 2.07 -28.72
C GLY A 101 10.08 3.28 -28.19
N LYS A 102 10.24 3.63 -26.91
CA LYS A 102 9.47 4.66 -26.21
C LYS A 102 10.18 6.02 -26.15
N PHE A 103 11.38 6.16 -26.72
CA PHE A 103 12.17 7.40 -26.78
C PHE A 103 11.86 8.23 -28.03
N GLY A 104 10.66 8.81 -28.15
CA GLY A 104 10.35 9.81 -29.18
C GLY A 104 10.31 9.32 -30.65
N GLY A 105 10.34 8.01 -30.88
CA GLY A 105 10.44 7.41 -32.23
C GLY A 105 9.12 7.10 -32.93
N GLY A 106 7.97 7.63 -32.46
CA GLY A 106 6.66 7.42 -33.10
C GLY A 106 6.01 6.05 -32.85
N GLY A 107 6.63 5.14 -32.12
CA GLY A 107 6.07 3.82 -31.80
C GLY A 107 5.02 3.81 -30.70
N TYR A 108 5.12 4.75 -29.76
CA TYR A 108 4.20 4.91 -28.62
C TYR A 108 3.90 6.38 -28.40
N LYS A 109 2.61 6.76 -28.43
CA LYS A 109 2.17 8.13 -28.12
C LYS A 109 2.05 8.36 -26.62
N VAL A 110 1.61 7.36 -25.88
CA VAL A 110 1.46 7.33 -24.43
C VAL A 110 2.04 6.03 -23.91
N SER A 111 2.88 6.06 -22.91
CA SER A 111 3.42 4.86 -22.27
C SER A 111 3.67 5.08 -20.79
N GLY A 112 3.59 4.02 -19.98
CA GLY A 112 4.01 4.01 -18.59
C GLY A 112 5.53 3.80 -18.45
N GLY A 113 6.12 3.06 -19.37
CA GLY A 113 7.56 2.82 -19.44
C GLY A 113 8.29 3.99 -20.11
N LEU A 114 9.04 4.78 -19.35
CA LEU A 114 9.69 6.02 -19.83
C LEU A 114 11.19 5.89 -20.00
N HIS A 115 11.84 5.11 -19.14
CA HIS A 115 13.28 5.13 -18.99
C HIS A 115 14.00 4.08 -19.86
N GLY A 116 13.24 3.15 -20.50
CA GLY A 116 13.82 2.06 -21.30
C GLY A 116 14.74 1.15 -20.49
N VAL A 117 14.43 0.95 -19.21
CA VAL A 117 15.24 0.14 -18.30
C VAL A 117 14.47 -1.03 -17.67
N GLY A 118 13.14 -1.00 -17.65
CA GLY A 118 12.32 -1.94 -16.88
C GLY A 118 12.67 -3.40 -17.14
N VAL A 119 12.48 -3.90 -18.35
CA VAL A 119 12.73 -5.32 -18.66
C VAL A 119 14.21 -5.71 -18.59
N SER A 120 15.14 -4.80 -18.89
CA SER A 120 16.57 -5.05 -18.73
C SER A 120 16.98 -5.12 -17.27
N VAL A 121 16.33 -4.36 -16.39
CA VAL A 121 16.48 -4.45 -14.92
C VAL A 121 15.95 -5.80 -14.44
N VAL A 122 14.76 -6.25 -14.89
CA VAL A 122 14.24 -7.58 -14.55
C VAL A 122 15.22 -8.67 -14.95
N ASN A 123 15.77 -8.60 -16.18
CA ASN A 123 16.78 -9.54 -16.65
C ASN A 123 18.03 -9.54 -15.76
N ALA A 124 18.56 -8.37 -15.44
CA ALA A 124 19.73 -8.22 -14.57
C ALA A 124 19.54 -8.82 -13.17
N LEU A 125 18.33 -8.70 -12.61
CA LEU A 125 17.98 -9.15 -11.26
C LEU A 125 17.40 -10.57 -11.20
N SER A 126 17.36 -11.25 -12.36
CA SER A 126 16.91 -12.64 -12.47
C SER A 126 18.08 -13.61 -12.48
N LYS A 127 17.90 -14.77 -11.84
CA LYS A 127 18.81 -15.93 -11.94
C LYS A 127 18.87 -16.41 -13.39
N TRP A 128 17.69 -16.53 -14.02
CA TRP A 128 17.53 -16.80 -15.43
C TRP A 128 16.28 -16.11 -15.99
N MET A 129 16.30 -15.86 -17.29
CA MET A 129 15.17 -15.33 -18.04
C MET A 129 15.07 -16.03 -19.40
N VAL A 130 13.84 -16.28 -19.83
CA VAL A 130 13.48 -16.77 -21.17
C VAL A 130 12.59 -15.74 -21.84
N ALA A 131 12.95 -15.32 -23.03
CA ALA A 131 12.13 -14.47 -23.88
C ALA A 131 11.72 -15.21 -25.15
N GLU A 132 10.42 -15.23 -25.43
CA GLU A 132 9.88 -15.73 -26.69
C GLU A 132 9.08 -14.61 -27.38
N VAL A 133 9.28 -14.48 -28.68
CA VAL A 133 8.56 -13.52 -29.52
C VAL A 133 7.83 -14.27 -30.62
N TYR A 134 6.53 -14.05 -30.71
CA TYR A 134 5.63 -14.62 -31.71
C TYR A 134 5.43 -13.57 -32.80
N LEU A 135 6.15 -13.73 -33.91
CA LEU A 135 6.19 -12.73 -34.97
C LEU A 135 6.33 -13.38 -36.36
N ASN A 136 5.54 -12.91 -37.34
CA ASN A 136 5.62 -13.33 -38.73
C ASN A 136 5.52 -14.86 -38.91
N GLY A 137 4.66 -15.53 -38.16
CA GLY A 137 4.42 -16.97 -38.25
C GLY A 137 5.49 -17.84 -37.57
N LYS A 138 6.46 -17.24 -36.86
CA LYS A 138 7.57 -17.92 -36.20
C LYS A 138 7.63 -17.61 -34.72
N ILE A 139 8.21 -18.54 -33.96
CA ILE A 139 8.55 -18.38 -32.55
C ILE A 139 10.06 -18.19 -32.46
N TYR A 140 10.46 -17.00 -32.00
CA TYR A 140 11.84 -16.66 -31.72
C TYR A 140 12.10 -16.80 -30.24
N LYS A 141 13.21 -17.41 -29.83
CA LYS A 141 13.57 -17.65 -28.43
C LYS A 141 15.00 -17.26 -28.14
N GLN A 142 15.21 -16.64 -27.01
CA GLN A 142 16.53 -16.35 -26.45
C GLN A 142 16.48 -16.50 -24.91
N THR A 143 17.60 -16.99 -24.35
CA THR A 143 17.74 -17.24 -22.91
C THR A 143 18.83 -16.39 -22.30
N TYR A 144 18.71 -16.09 -21.03
CA TYR A 144 19.62 -15.20 -20.30
C TYR A 144 19.85 -15.73 -18.87
N GLU A 145 21.02 -15.45 -18.34
CA GLU A 145 21.36 -15.63 -16.93
C GLU A 145 21.99 -14.36 -16.39
N LYS A 146 21.44 -13.85 -15.29
CA LYS A 146 21.94 -12.66 -14.59
C LYS A 146 22.18 -11.46 -15.53
N GLY A 147 21.28 -11.28 -16.50
CA GLY A 147 21.35 -10.20 -17.49
C GLY A 147 22.20 -10.49 -18.72
N LEU A 148 22.92 -11.62 -18.78
CA LEU A 148 23.77 -11.99 -19.91
C LEU A 148 23.08 -13.03 -20.80
N PRO A 149 23.17 -12.91 -22.15
CA PRO A 149 22.57 -13.90 -23.03
C PRO A 149 23.34 -15.23 -22.94
N THR A 150 22.63 -16.34 -22.76
CA THR A 150 23.17 -17.70 -22.72
C THR A 150 22.94 -18.47 -24.03
N SER A 151 22.07 -17.94 -24.89
CA SER A 151 21.86 -18.46 -26.26
C SER A 151 21.88 -17.31 -27.27
N LYS A 152 22.00 -17.67 -28.56
CA LYS A 152 21.65 -16.75 -29.65
C LYS A 152 20.14 -16.73 -29.82
N LEU A 153 19.62 -15.69 -30.49
CA LEU A 153 18.23 -15.67 -30.90
C LEU A 153 18.02 -16.74 -31.99
N GLU A 154 17.12 -17.68 -31.72
CA GLU A 154 16.85 -18.83 -32.58
C GLU A 154 15.35 -18.93 -32.89
N VAL A 155 15.04 -19.48 -34.08
CA VAL A 155 13.66 -19.87 -34.41
C VAL A 155 13.44 -21.28 -33.89
N VAL A 156 12.52 -21.42 -32.93
CA VAL A 156 12.26 -22.70 -32.25
C VAL A 156 10.94 -23.36 -32.70
N GLY A 157 10.15 -22.69 -33.52
CA GLY A 157 8.87 -23.21 -34.00
C GLY A 157 8.12 -22.25 -34.89
N GLU A 158 6.93 -22.67 -35.30
CA GLU A 158 5.95 -21.87 -36.03
C GLU A 158 4.71 -21.65 -35.15
N SER A 159 4.06 -20.48 -35.24
CA SER A 159 2.83 -20.15 -34.53
C SER A 159 2.06 -19.11 -35.30
N GLN A 160 0.74 -19.19 -35.23
CA GLN A 160 -0.18 -18.12 -35.71
C GLN A 160 -0.37 -17.01 -34.65
N ASP A 161 0.07 -17.24 -33.42
CA ASP A 161 0.03 -16.24 -32.35
C ASP A 161 0.93 -15.04 -32.68
N LYS A 162 0.64 -13.93 -32.01
CA LYS A 162 1.47 -12.72 -32.01
C LYS A 162 1.72 -12.32 -30.55
N GLY A 163 2.80 -11.58 -30.30
CA GLY A 163 3.09 -11.02 -29.00
C GLY A 163 4.43 -11.40 -28.42
N THR A 164 4.58 -11.18 -27.14
CA THR A 164 5.80 -11.46 -26.38
C THR A 164 5.48 -12.32 -25.17
N MET A 165 6.38 -13.24 -24.84
CA MET A 165 6.37 -14.00 -23.61
C MET A 165 7.71 -13.81 -22.90
N ILE A 166 7.68 -13.38 -21.65
CA ILE A 166 8.82 -13.27 -20.76
C ILE A 166 8.57 -14.18 -19.57
N GLN A 167 9.49 -15.09 -19.31
CA GLN A 167 9.51 -15.90 -18.09
C GLN A 167 10.83 -15.66 -17.36
N PHE A 168 10.76 -15.46 -16.05
CA PHE A 168 11.95 -15.16 -15.25
C PHE A 168 11.87 -15.75 -13.85
N MET A 169 13.04 -16.06 -13.29
CA MET A 169 13.24 -16.47 -11.90
C MET A 169 14.09 -15.40 -11.20
N PRO A 170 13.60 -14.76 -10.12
CA PRO A 170 14.40 -13.80 -9.35
C PRO A 170 15.69 -14.45 -8.81
N ASP A 171 16.74 -13.64 -8.68
CA ASP A 171 18.01 -14.10 -8.13
C ASP A 171 18.01 -14.04 -6.59
N GLU A 172 18.03 -15.19 -5.95
CA GLU A 172 18.07 -15.38 -4.50
C GLU A 172 19.28 -14.73 -3.79
N THR A 173 20.32 -14.36 -4.56
CA THR A 173 21.48 -13.64 -4.02
C THR A 173 21.27 -12.13 -3.92
N ILE A 174 20.16 -11.62 -4.44
CA ILE A 174 19.83 -10.19 -4.46
C ILE A 174 18.65 -9.86 -3.55
N PHE A 175 17.62 -10.71 -3.58
CA PHE A 175 16.40 -10.50 -2.81
C PHE A 175 16.46 -11.21 -1.48
N ASP A 176 15.95 -10.55 -0.43
CA ASP A 176 15.84 -11.13 0.92
C ASP A 176 14.87 -12.32 0.95
N GLU A 177 13.85 -12.29 0.09
CA GLU A 177 12.83 -13.30 -0.10
C GLU A 177 12.43 -13.33 -1.58
N ILE A 178 12.23 -14.52 -2.15
CA ILE A 178 11.85 -14.70 -3.56
C ILE A 178 10.44 -15.26 -3.74
N GLU A 179 9.62 -15.27 -2.67
CA GLU A 179 8.24 -15.75 -2.73
C GLU A 179 7.28 -14.63 -3.16
N PHE A 180 6.63 -14.82 -4.32
CA PHE A 180 5.58 -13.90 -4.79
C PHE A 180 4.28 -14.13 -4.02
N LYS A 181 3.69 -13.04 -3.53
CA LYS A 181 2.36 -13.06 -2.89
C LYS A 181 1.28 -12.92 -3.95
N TYR A 182 0.42 -13.94 -4.04
CA TYR A 182 -0.68 -13.97 -5.01
C TYR A 182 -1.58 -12.74 -4.89
N GLU A 183 -1.99 -12.39 -3.67
CA GLU A 183 -2.93 -11.29 -3.41
C GLU A 183 -2.38 -9.93 -3.85
N THR A 184 -1.09 -9.70 -3.70
CA THR A 184 -0.41 -8.46 -4.13
C THR A 184 -0.44 -8.32 -5.65
N LEU A 185 -0.13 -9.40 -6.38
CA LEU A 185 -0.18 -9.40 -7.84
C LEU A 185 -1.64 -9.34 -8.34
N GLU A 186 -2.55 -10.10 -7.73
CA GLU A 186 -3.97 -10.09 -8.05
C GLU A 186 -4.56 -8.68 -8.00
N TYR A 187 -4.28 -7.94 -6.93
CA TYR A 187 -4.77 -6.59 -6.77
C TYR A 187 -4.31 -5.68 -7.92
N ARG A 188 -3.00 -5.68 -8.21
CA ARG A 188 -2.42 -4.83 -9.26
C ARG A 188 -2.94 -5.20 -10.65
N LEU A 189 -3.06 -6.48 -10.97
CA LEU A 189 -3.57 -6.93 -12.27
C LEU A 189 -5.05 -6.57 -12.46
N ARG A 190 -5.85 -6.68 -11.40
CA ARG A 190 -7.25 -6.22 -11.40
C ARG A 190 -7.33 -4.70 -11.61
N GLU A 191 -6.53 -3.92 -10.91
CA GLU A 191 -6.44 -2.47 -11.05
C GLU A 191 -6.13 -2.07 -12.49
N LEU A 192 -5.10 -2.69 -13.10
CA LEU A 192 -4.74 -2.46 -14.50
C LEU A 192 -5.87 -2.80 -15.47
N SER A 193 -6.65 -3.83 -15.20
CA SER A 193 -7.81 -4.20 -16.02
C SER A 193 -8.94 -3.18 -15.92
N PHE A 194 -9.16 -2.52 -14.76
CA PHE A 194 -10.11 -1.41 -14.64
C PHE A 194 -9.64 -0.14 -15.37
N LEU A 195 -8.34 0.17 -15.30
CA LEU A 195 -7.74 1.35 -15.93
C LEU A 195 -7.67 1.25 -17.46
N ASN A 196 -7.74 0.02 -17.99
CA ASN A 196 -7.65 -0.24 -19.43
C ASN A 196 -8.90 -0.99 -19.89
N LYS A 197 -9.95 -0.24 -20.13
CA LYS A 197 -11.26 -0.74 -20.53
C LYS A 197 -11.18 -1.78 -21.66
N GLY A 198 -11.73 -2.97 -21.41
CA GLY A 198 -11.82 -4.04 -22.39
C GLY A 198 -10.59 -4.94 -22.50
N ILE A 199 -9.50 -4.67 -21.76
CA ILE A 199 -8.38 -5.61 -21.68
C ILE A 199 -8.80 -6.83 -20.83
N LYS A 200 -8.33 -8.00 -21.25
CA LYS A 200 -8.49 -9.24 -20.52
C LYS A 200 -7.16 -9.66 -19.91
N ILE A 201 -7.12 -9.83 -18.60
CA ILE A 201 -5.94 -10.32 -17.87
C ILE A 201 -6.31 -11.62 -17.18
N VAL A 202 -5.60 -12.70 -17.48
CA VAL A 202 -5.74 -14.00 -16.79
C VAL A 202 -4.54 -14.16 -15.86
N PHE A 203 -4.80 -14.39 -14.58
CA PHE A 203 -3.77 -14.62 -13.57
C PHE A 203 -3.93 -16.00 -12.95
N GLU A 204 -2.85 -16.76 -12.90
CA GLU A 204 -2.82 -18.14 -12.41
C GLU A 204 -1.64 -18.37 -11.46
N ASP A 205 -1.91 -18.94 -10.30
CA ASP A 205 -0.90 -19.50 -9.39
C ASP A 205 -0.91 -21.02 -9.56
N LYS A 206 0.23 -21.58 -9.94
CA LYS A 206 0.39 -23.02 -10.20
C LYS A 206 1.19 -23.72 -9.11
N ARG A 207 1.56 -23.03 -8.03
CA ARG A 207 2.32 -23.61 -6.92
C ARG A 207 1.46 -24.64 -6.19
N GLU A 208 2.07 -25.76 -5.86
CA GLU A 208 1.39 -26.87 -5.17
C GLU A 208 0.73 -26.42 -3.86
N GLY A 209 -0.57 -26.70 -3.72
CA GLY A 209 -1.39 -26.30 -2.57
C GLY A 209 -1.79 -24.83 -2.51
N GLN A 210 -1.46 -24.04 -3.54
CA GLN A 210 -1.84 -22.63 -3.66
C GLN A 210 -2.58 -22.34 -4.97
N GLU A 211 -2.96 -23.37 -5.73
CA GLU A 211 -3.51 -23.23 -7.08
C GLU A 211 -4.74 -22.32 -7.08
N LYS A 212 -4.64 -21.25 -7.83
CA LYS A 212 -5.69 -20.24 -8.02
C LYS A 212 -5.68 -19.76 -9.47
N ARG A 213 -6.85 -19.47 -10.02
CA ARG A 213 -6.99 -18.83 -11.33
C ARG A 213 -8.08 -17.79 -11.28
N LYS A 214 -7.77 -16.58 -11.75
CA LYS A 214 -8.73 -15.49 -11.91
C LYS A 214 -8.61 -14.85 -13.28
N GLU A 215 -9.73 -14.36 -13.77
CA GLU A 215 -9.84 -13.61 -15.01
C GLU A 215 -10.39 -12.22 -14.69
N PHE A 216 -9.71 -11.18 -15.18
CA PHE A 216 -10.11 -9.79 -15.03
C PHE A 216 -10.43 -9.24 -16.41
N HIS A 217 -11.68 -8.84 -16.61
CA HIS A 217 -12.15 -8.24 -17.84
C HIS A 217 -13.31 -7.29 -17.54
N TYR A 218 -13.03 -5.99 -17.56
CA TYR A 218 -13.98 -4.95 -17.19
C TYR A 218 -14.26 -4.03 -18.37
N THR A 219 -15.48 -4.06 -18.90
CA THR A 219 -15.90 -3.24 -20.03
C THR A 219 -16.38 -1.85 -19.60
N GLY A 220 -16.76 -1.67 -18.35
CA GLY A 220 -17.19 -0.39 -17.78
C GLY A 220 -16.04 0.48 -17.23
N GLY A 221 -14.80 -0.03 -17.22
CA GLY A 221 -13.62 0.75 -16.84
C GLY A 221 -13.70 1.36 -15.44
N LEU A 222 -13.44 2.67 -15.31
CA LEU A 222 -13.43 3.36 -14.01
C LEU A 222 -14.78 3.36 -13.29
N VAL A 223 -15.91 3.27 -14.01
CA VAL A 223 -17.23 3.17 -13.39
C VAL A 223 -17.36 1.83 -12.62
N GLU A 224 -16.89 0.74 -13.22
CA GLU A 224 -16.86 -0.57 -12.53
C GLU A 224 -15.83 -0.56 -11.40
N TYR A 225 -14.72 0.16 -11.56
CA TYR A 225 -13.74 0.31 -10.50
C TYR A 225 -14.30 1.02 -9.27
N ILE A 226 -15.07 2.10 -9.43
CA ILE A 226 -15.79 2.76 -8.32
C ILE A 226 -16.77 1.81 -7.63
N LYS A 227 -17.52 1.01 -8.40
CA LYS A 227 -18.44 0.00 -7.83
C LYS A 227 -17.68 -1.04 -7.03
N TYR A 228 -16.53 -1.48 -7.52
CA TYR A 228 -15.66 -2.42 -6.83
C TYR A 228 -15.12 -1.83 -5.52
N LEU A 229 -14.54 -0.62 -5.55
CA LEU A 229 -14.02 0.07 -4.38
C LEU A 229 -15.10 0.33 -3.32
N ASN A 230 -16.35 0.53 -3.74
CA ASN A 230 -17.48 0.76 -2.85
C ASN A 230 -18.24 -0.54 -2.48
N LYS A 231 -17.74 -1.74 -2.84
CA LYS A 231 -18.40 -3.02 -2.51
C LYS A 231 -18.66 -3.15 -1.00
N SER A 232 -17.72 -2.71 -0.17
CA SER A 232 -17.81 -2.73 1.29
C SER A 232 -18.43 -1.47 1.91
N ARG A 233 -18.80 -0.46 1.10
CA ARG A 233 -19.37 0.83 1.52
C ARG A 233 -20.78 1.01 0.96
N THR A 234 -21.56 1.90 1.56
CA THR A 234 -22.90 2.23 1.07
C THR A 234 -22.86 3.56 0.32
N GLY A 235 -23.13 3.53 -0.99
CA GLY A 235 -23.32 4.75 -1.76
C GLY A 235 -24.52 5.54 -1.23
N ILE A 236 -24.38 6.86 -1.09
CA ILE A 236 -25.51 7.74 -0.68
C ILE A 236 -26.34 8.21 -1.87
N HIS A 237 -25.91 7.91 -3.07
CA HIS A 237 -26.60 8.12 -4.34
C HIS A 237 -26.21 7.03 -5.34
N ASP A 238 -27.08 6.74 -6.31
CA ASP A 238 -26.87 5.69 -7.30
C ASP A 238 -25.98 6.13 -8.47
N ASP A 239 -26.04 7.42 -8.83
CA ASP A 239 -25.25 7.95 -9.93
C ASP A 239 -23.74 7.88 -9.61
N ILE A 240 -22.95 7.45 -10.58
CA ILE A 240 -21.49 7.60 -10.57
C ILE A 240 -21.15 8.76 -11.51
N VAL A 241 -20.48 9.79 -10.99
CA VAL A 241 -19.92 10.85 -11.83
C VAL A 241 -18.83 10.24 -12.68
N TYR A 242 -18.92 10.34 -14.00
CA TYR A 242 -17.91 9.84 -14.92
C TYR A 242 -17.57 10.90 -15.95
N ILE A 243 -16.29 11.15 -16.10
CA ILE A 243 -15.73 12.15 -17.02
C ILE A 243 -14.65 11.44 -17.85
N ASP A 244 -14.72 11.59 -19.17
CA ASP A 244 -13.73 11.10 -20.13
C ASP A 244 -13.51 12.18 -21.19
N LYS A 245 -12.40 12.89 -21.11
CA LYS A 245 -12.08 14.02 -21.99
C LYS A 245 -10.66 13.97 -22.50
N LYS A 246 -10.54 14.30 -23.77
CA LYS A 246 -9.27 14.56 -24.41
C LYS A 246 -9.06 16.06 -24.53
N VAL A 247 -7.93 16.56 -24.03
CA VAL A 247 -7.48 17.95 -24.17
C VAL A 247 -6.08 17.91 -24.79
N ASP A 248 -5.95 18.42 -26.02
CA ASP A 248 -4.74 18.29 -26.84
C ASP A 248 -4.31 16.81 -26.95
N ASP A 249 -3.09 16.47 -26.55
CA ASP A 249 -2.59 15.10 -26.53
C ASP A 249 -2.73 14.39 -25.16
N CYS A 250 -3.42 15.03 -24.22
CA CYS A 250 -3.68 14.49 -22.89
C CYS A 250 -5.10 13.95 -22.78
N PHE A 251 -5.26 12.88 -21.97
CA PHE A 251 -6.57 12.33 -21.62
C PHE A 251 -6.78 12.48 -20.13
N VAL A 252 -7.97 12.87 -19.73
CA VAL A 252 -8.43 12.93 -18.34
C VAL A 252 -9.63 12.04 -18.20
N GLU A 253 -9.48 10.98 -17.44
CA GLU A 253 -10.57 10.07 -17.09
C GLU A 253 -10.78 10.09 -15.58
N LEU A 254 -12.00 10.30 -15.14
CA LEU A 254 -12.35 10.44 -13.74
C LEU A 254 -13.67 9.74 -13.46
N ALA A 255 -13.72 9.01 -12.36
CA ALA A 255 -14.97 8.48 -11.83
C ALA A 255 -15.03 8.73 -10.32
N MET A 256 -16.22 9.09 -9.79
CA MET A 256 -16.39 9.29 -8.36
C MET A 256 -17.82 9.04 -7.88
N GLN A 257 -17.94 8.66 -6.61
CA GLN A 257 -19.20 8.47 -5.91
C GLN A 257 -19.03 8.78 -4.43
N TYR A 258 -20.07 9.31 -3.78
CA TYR A 258 -20.08 9.51 -2.33
C TYR A 258 -20.69 8.33 -1.61
N THR A 259 -20.12 8.00 -0.46
CA THR A 259 -20.58 6.95 0.44
C THR A 259 -21.02 7.53 1.79
N ASP A 260 -21.64 6.71 2.61
CA ASP A 260 -22.02 7.06 3.98
C ASP A 260 -20.82 7.16 4.94
N GLY A 261 -19.65 6.68 4.52
CA GLY A 261 -18.39 6.78 5.27
C GLY A 261 -17.89 8.20 5.53
N TYR A 262 -16.80 8.31 6.28
CA TYR A 262 -16.21 9.59 6.69
C TYR A 262 -14.80 9.79 6.13
N THR A 263 -14.21 8.77 5.54
CA THR A 263 -12.86 8.80 4.96
C THR A 263 -12.87 9.27 3.51
N GLU A 264 -11.81 9.98 3.10
CA GLU A 264 -11.51 10.32 1.72
C GLU A 264 -10.72 9.17 1.08
N ASN A 265 -11.19 8.62 -0.05
CA ASN A 265 -10.54 7.54 -0.78
C ASN A 265 -10.35 7.98 -2.24
N ILE A 266 -9.20 8.58 -2.52
CA ILE A 266 -8.88 9.06 -3.87
C ILE A 266 -7.65 8.33 -4.38
N TYR A 267 -7.82 7.64 -5.50
CA TYR A 267 -6.77 6.92 -6.21
C TYR A 267 -6.37 7.70 -7.45
N SER A 268 -5.09 7.97 -7.61
CA SER A 268 -4.61 8.77 -8.74
C SER A 268 -3.58 8.03 -9.58
N PHE A 269 -3.71 8.15 -10.90
CA PHE A 269 -2.90 7.44 -11.88
C PHE A 269 -2.40 8.38 -12.97
N ALA A 270 -1.17 8.14 -13.41
CA ALA A 270 -0.60 8.77 -14.60
C ALA A 270 -0.01 7.69 -15.50
N ASN A 271 -0.53 7.57 -16.75
CA ASN A 271 -0.18 6.49 -17.69
C ASN A 271 -0.27 5.10 -17.04
N ASN A 272 -1.36 4.84 -16.32
CA ASN A 272 -1.65 3.62 -15.56
C ASN A 272 -0.75 3.35 -14.33
N ILE A 273 0.20 4.23 -14.04
CA ILE A 273 1.05 4.13 -12.86
C ILE A 273 0.35 4.76 -11.67
N ASN A 274 0.28 4.05 -10.55
CA ASN A 274 -0.31 4.54 -9.31
C ASN A 274 0.58 5.61 -8.69
N THR A 275 0.07 6.84 -8.61
CA THR A 275 0.75 7.99 -8.01
C THR A 275 0.27 8.18 -6.57
N HIS A 276 0.65 7.28 -5.68
CA HIS A 276 0.15 7.27 -4.30
C HIS A 276 0.54 8.51 -3.47
N GLU A 277 1.59 9.23 -3.86
CA GLU A 277 1.95 10.53 -3.31
C GLU A 277 1.25 11.69 -4.05
N GLY A 278 0.37 11.37 -5.01
CA GLY A 278 -0.41 12.33 -5.77
C GLY A 278 0.36 13.01 -6.91
N GLY A 279 0.26 14.31 -6.97
CA GLY A 279 0.89 15.13 -8.00
C GLY A 279 -0.03 16.24 -8.51
N SER A 280 0.39 16.86 -9.60
CA SER A 280 -0.29 18.03 -10.20
C SER A 280 -1.74 17.73 -10.61
N HIS A 281 -1.99 16.55 -11.20
CA HIS A 281 -3.34 16.11 -11.62
C HIS A 281 -4.28 15.96 -10.43
N LEU A 282 -3.84 15.31 -9.33
CA LEU A 282 -4.63 15.16 -8.12
C LEU A 282 -4.89 16.51 -7.46
N SER A 283 -3.88 17.39 -7.43
CA SER A 283 -4.04 18.75 -6.90
C SER A 283 -5.06 19.58 -7.73
N GLY A 284 -5.06 19.44 -9.05
CA GLY A 284 -6.06 20.03 -9.93
C GLY A 284 -7.46 19.54 -9.63
N PHE A 285 -7.64 18.22 -9.53
CA PHE A 285 -8.93 17.61 -9.19
C PHE A 285 -9.48 18.11 -7.85
N LYS A 286 -8.65 18.08 -6.78
CA LYS A 286 -9.07 18.52 -5.44
C LYS A 286 -9.48 20.00 -5.40
N ALA A 287 -8.77 20.86 -6.13
CA ALA A 287 -9.09 22.27 -6.22
C ALA A 287 -10.39 22.50 -7.00
N ALA A 288 -10.53 21.88 -8.17
CA ALA A 288 -11.73 21.96 -9.00
C ALA A 288 -12.97 21.44 -8.29
N LEU A 289 -12.90 20.27 -7.66
CA LEU A 289 -14.01 19.70 -6.89
C LEU A 289 -14.48 20.69 -5.81
N THR A 290 -13.53 21.25 -5.05
CA THR A 290 -13.84 22.19 -3.97
C THR A 290 -14.51 23.46 -4.51
N LYS A 291 -14.01 24.01 -5.59
CA LYS A 291 -14.57 25.19 -6.25
C LYS A 291 -15.98 24.90 -6.78
N THR A 292 -16.13 23.84 -7.59
CA THR A 292 -17.40 23.54 -8.28
C THR A 292 -18.54 23.29 -7.31
N VAL A 293 -18.30 22.54 -6.22
CA VAL A 293 -19.33 22.26 -5.20
C VAL A 293 -19.71 23.53 -4.44
N ASN A 294 -18.76 24.40 -4.09
CA ASN A 294 -19.05 25.69 -3.46
C ASN A 294 -19.86 26.63 -4.39
N ASP A 295 -19.46 26.73 -5.65
CA ASP A 295 -20.14 27.56 -6.64
C ASP A 295 -21.58 27.07 -6.88
N TYR A 296 -21.79 25.77 -6.96
CA TYR A 296 -23.12 25.15 -7.04
C TYR A 296 -23.96 25.44 -5.78
N ALA A 297 -23.37 25.24 -4.59
CA ALA A 297 -24.06 25.46 -3.32
C ALA A 297 -24.52 26.92 -3.15
N LYS A 298 -23.72 27.89 -3.58
CA LYS A 298 -24.09 29.32 -3.56
C LYS A 298 -25.18 29.63 -4.59
N ARG A 299 -25.00 29.22 -5.85
CA ARG A 299 -25.99 29.46 -6.91
C ARG A 299 -27.36 28.90 -6.57
N ASN A 300 -27.41 27.74 -5.96
CA ASN A 300 -28.65 27.06 -5.59
C ASN A 300 -29.11 27.37 -4.14
N LYS A 301 -28.53 28.37 -3.48
CA LYS A 301 -28.91 28.90 -2.15
C LYS A 301 -28.81 27.89 -1.00
N PHE A 302 -27.98 26.86 -1.11
CA PHE A 302 -27.60 26.00 0.01
C PHE A 302 -26.67 26.74 0.98
N LEU A 303 -25.84 27.65 0.45
CA LEU A 303 -25.03 28.61 1.19
C LEU A 303 -25.48 30.02 0.80
N LYS A 304 -25.52 30.94 1.76
CA LYS A 304 -25.72 32.36 1.52
C LYS A 304 -24.42 32.98 0.99
N GLU A 305 -24.50 34.13 0.32
CA GLU A 305 -23.29 34.81 -0.21
C GLU A 305 -22.23 35.09 0.87
N ASN A 306 -22.67 35.43 2.09
CA ASN A 306 -21.80 35.76 3.21
C ASN A 306 -21.43 34.53 4.09
N ASP A 307 -21.94 33.33 3.79
CA ASP A 307 -21.57 32.13 4.52
C ASP A 307 -20.12 31.72 4.17
N VAL A 308 -19.45 31.15 5.16
CA VAL A 308 -18.10 30.61 4.95
C VAL A 308 -18.15 29.44 3.96
N ASN A 309 -17.25 29.45 2.98
CA ASN A 309 -17.14 28.34 2.03
C ASN A 309 -16.86 27.01 2.75
N LEU A 310 -17.38 25.94 2.16
CA LEU A 310 -16.99 24.58 2.55
C LEU A 310 -15.50 24.39 2.25
N LEU A 311 -14.78 23.78 3.20
CA LEU A 311 -13.39 23.42 2.98
C LEU A 311 -13.29 22.17 2.10
N GLY A 312 -12.13 21.96 1.50
CA GLY A 312 -11.90 20.77 0.70
C GLY A 312 -12.11 19.47 1.46
N GLU A 313 -11.74 19.41 2.73
CA GLU A 313 -11.96 18.25 3.60
C GLU A 313 -13.46 17.98 3.86
N ASP A 314 -14.28 19.03 4.01
CA ASP A 314 -15.73 18.89 4.17
C ASP A 314 -16.38 18.26 2.93
N ILE A 315 -15.91 18.70 1.75
CA ILE A 315 -16.44 18.24 0.45
C ILE A 315 -15.96 16.82 0.14
N ARG A 316 -14.77 16.44 0.57
CA ARG A 316 -14.22 15.11 0.30
C ARG A 316 -14.56 14.05 1.34
N GLU A 317 -15.30 14.40 2.42
CA GLU A 317 -15.77 13.41 3.39
C GLU A 317 -16.67 12.37 2.72
N GLY A 318 -16.28 11.09 2.80
CA GLY A 318 -17.00 9.96 2.23
C GLY A 318 -16.87 9.82 0.70
N LEU A 319 -15.97 10.57 0.07
CA LEU A 319 -15.72 10.49 -1.36
C LEU A 319 -14.86 9.27 -1.70
N THR A 320 -15.30 8.47 -2.67
CA THR A 320 -14.46 7.54 -3.42
C THR A 320 -14.28 8.08 -4.83
N ALA A 321 -13.03 8.28 -5.26
CA ALA A 321 -12.72 8.80 -6.59
C ALA A 321 -11.49 8.12 -7.19
N VAL A 322 -11.50 7.97 -8.52
CA VAL A 322 -10.35 7.55 -9.31
C VAL A 322 -10.06 8.63 -10.33
N VAL A 323 -8.82 9.14 -10.33
CA VAL A 323 -8.34 10.18 -11.25
C VAL A 323 -7.22 9.59 -12.09
N SER A 324 -7.47 9.36 -13.37
CA SER A 324 -6.51 8.79 -14.31
C SER A 324 -6.19 9.80 -15.40
N VAL A 325 -4.92 10.09 -15.60
CA VAL A 325 -4.47 10.93 -16.72
C VAL A 325 -3.51 10.15 -17.61
N LYS A 326 -3.60 10.41 -18.93
CA LYS A 326 -2.67 9.86 -19.91
C LYS A 326 -2.04 11.03 -20.67
N LEU A 327 -0.71 11.06 -20.73
CA LEU A 327 0.05 12.15 -21.34
C LEU A 327 1.31 11.61 -22.04
N PRO A 328 1.82 12.27 -23.11
CA PRO A 328 2.93 11.75 -23.90
C PRO A 328 4.25 11.65 -23.13
N GLU A 329 4.56 12.66 -22.32
CA GLU A 329 5.85 12.79 -21.60
C GLU A 329 5.61 13.03 -20.10
N PRO A 330 5.22 12.00 -19.32
CA PRO A 330 5.04 12.17 -17.89
C PRO A 330 6.39 12.34 -17.18
N GLN A 331 6.44 13.30 -16.28
CA GLN A 331 7.57 13.56 -15.40
C GLN A 331 7.19 13.14 -13.98
N PHE A 332 7.90 12.19 -13.42
CA PHE A 332 7.67 11.71 -12.07
C PHE A 332 8.77 12.17 -11.12
N GLU A 333 8.42 12.39 -9.87
CA GLU A 333 9.39 12.56 -8.81
C GLU A 333 9.94 11.16 -8.43
N GLY A 334 11.24 10.93 -8.70
CA GLY A 334 11.94 9.69 -8.40
C GLY A 334 11.65 8.50 -9.35
N GLN A 335 12.46 7.45 -9.21
CA GLN A 335 12.40 6.24 -10.05
C GLN A 335 11.15 5.39 -9.80
N THR A 336 10.62 5.41 -8.58
CA THR A 336 9.42 4.66 -8.19
C THR A 336 8.12 5.28 -8.70
N LYS A 337 8.19 6.43 -9.38
CA LYS A 337 7.08 7.08 -10.10
C LYS A 337 5.87 7.41 -9.21
N THR A 338 6.11 7.70 -7.93
CA THR A 338 5.06 7.85 -6.90
C THR A 338 4.26 9.14 -7.02
N LYS A 339 4.80 10.18 -7.69
CA LYS A 339 4.19 11.50 -7.80
C LYS A 339 4.40 12.11 -9.18
N LEU A 340 3.33 12.64 -9.78
CA LEU A 340 3.38 13.31 -11.08
C LEU A 340 3.81 14.79 -10.94
N GLY A 341 4.90 15.16 -11.63
CA GLY A 341 5.50 16.50 -11.58
C GLY A 341 5.02 17.48 -12.65
N ASN A 342 4.42 17.03 -13.76
CA ASN A 342 4.00 17.90 -14.87
C ASN A 342 3.03 19.01 -14.43
N SER A 343 3.50 20.22 -14.21
CA SER A 343 2.71 21.34 -13.65
C SER A 343 1.48 21.71 -14.47
N PHE A 344 1.54 21.59 -15.80
CA PHE A 344 0.43 21.91 -16.70
C PHE A 344 -0.79 20.98 -16.51
N MET A 345 -0.60 19.73 -16.06
CA MET A 345 -1.69 18.79 -15.80
C MET A 345 -2.66 19.28 -14.73
N ARG A 346 -2.19 20.12 -13.79
CA ARG A 346 -3.06 20.74 -12.79
C ARG A 346 -4.16 21.58 -13.46
N GLY A 347 -3.78 22.43 -14.42
CA GLY A 347 -4.73 23.30 -15.13
C GLY A 347 -5.70 22.52 -16.01
N ILE A 348 -5.20 21.50 -16.73
CA ILE A 348 -6.05 20.64 -17.59
C ILE A 348 -7.09 19.92 -16.74
N VAL A 349 -6.67 19.22 -15.66
CA VAL A 349 -7.61 18.47 -14.81
C VAL A 349 -8.57 19.41 -14.07
N ASP A 350 -8.09 20.60 -13.63
CA ASP A 350 -8.95 21.62 -13.00
C ASP A 350 -10.06 22.06 -13.97
N SER A 351 -9.72 22.49 -15.18
CA SER A 351 -10.70 22.95 -16.17
C SER A 351 -11.71 21.86 -16.54
N VAL A 352 -11.23 20.67 -16.91
CA VAL A 352 -12.08 19.54 -17.27
C VAL A 352 -13.05 19.19 -16.13
N THR A 353 -12.53 19.16 -14.89
CA THR A 353 -13.37 18.82 -13.73
C THR A 353 -14.41 19.91 -13.44
N VAL A 354 -14.05 21.19 -13.52
CA VAL A 354 -14.99 22.30 -13.30
C VAL A 354 -16.13 22.25 -14.31
N ASP A 355 -15.83 22.05 -15.58
CA ASP A 355 -16.81 22.10 -16.66
C ASP A 355 -17.77 20.89 -16.61
N GLU A 356 -17.21 19.68 -16.54
CA GLU A 356 -17.99 18.44 -16.62
C GLU A 356 -18.74 18.15 -15.31
N LEU A 357 -18.09 18.35 -14.14
CA LEU A 357 -18.75 18.19 -12.86
C LEU A 357 -19.82 19.28 -12.67
N GLY A 358 -19.54 20.52 -13.11
CA GLY A 358 -20.54 21.59 -13.08
C GLY A 358 -21.80 21.21 -13.88
N SER A 359 -21.63 20.70 -15.08
CA SER A 359 -22.72 20.21 -15.92
C SER A 359 -23.48 19.05 -15.25
N PHE A 360 -22.76 18.06 -14.69
CA PHE A 360 -23.36 16.95 -13.98
C PHE A 360 -24.23 17.40 -12.80
N LEU A 361 -23.75 18.35 -11.99
CA LEU A 361 -24.51 18.85 -10.83
C LEU A 361 -25.81 19.56 -11.26
N GLU A 362 -25.79 20.29 -12.36
CA GLU A 362 -27.00 20.93 -12.93
C GLU A 362 -27.97 19.93 -13.54
N GLU A 363 -27.47 18.88 -14.20
CA GLU A 363 -28.29 17.82 -14.81
C GLU A 363 -28.90 16.87 -13.78
N LYS A 364 -28.23 16.69 -12.61
CA LYS A 364 -28.63 15.75 -11.55
C LYS A 364 -28.86 16.46 -10.21
N PRO A 365 -29.85 17.38 -10.11
CA PRO A 365 -30.03 18.22 -8.93
C PRO A 365 -30.34 17.43 -7.65
N SER A 366 -30.95 16.26 -7.74
CA SER A 366 -31.17 15.37 -6.59
C SER A 366 -29.86 14.84 -6.02
N THR A 367 -28.96 14.38 -6.86
CA THR A 367 -27.63 13.89 -6.47
C THR A 367 -26.76 15.02 -5.99
N ALA A 368 -26.78 16.18 -6.67
CA ALA A 368 -26.08 17.38 -6.26
C ALA A 368 -26.47 17.83 -4.85
N ARG A 369 -27.78 17.82 -4.54
CA ARG A 369 -28.29 18.14 -3.20
C ARG A 369 -27.74 17.17 -2.16
N ILE A 370 -27.72 15.86 -2.41
CA ILE A 370 -27.17 14.85 -1.49
C ILE A 370 -25.69 15.15 -1.19
N ILE A 371 -24.91 15.46 -2.24
CA ILE A 371 -23.49 15.79 -2.11
C ILE A 371 -23.28 17.04 -1.25
N VAL A 372 -24.02 18.12 -1.53
CA VAL A 372 -23.93 19.38 -0.78
C VAL A 372 -24.38 19.19 0.68
N ASP A 373 -25.49 18.46 0.91
CA ASP A 373 -25.96 18.17 2.26
C ASP A 373 -24.94 17.34 3.07
N LYS A 374 -24.24 16.40 2.43
CA LYS A 374 -23.13 15.65 3.05
C LYS A 374 -22.01 16.58 3.47
N ALA A 375 -21.55 17.47 2.58
CA ALA A 375 -20.48 18.42 2.85
C ALA A 375 -20.86 19.43 3.96
N LEU A 376 -22.11 19.91 4.00
CA LEU A 376 -22.61 20.79 5.07
C LEU A 376 -22.65 20.09 6.43
N ARG A 377 -22.98 18.79 6.46
CA ARG A 377 -22.92 17.99 7.70
C ARG A 377 -21.47 17.80 8.16
N ALA A 378 -20.54 17.56 7.24
CA ALA A 378 -19.11 17.45 7.52
C ALA A 378 -18.57 18.76 8.11
N GLN A 379 -18.89 19.92 7.52
CA GLN A 379 -18.52 21.24 8.04
C GLN A 379 -18.99 21.43 9.48
N ARG A 380 -20.29 21.16 9.76
CA ARG A 380 -20.85 21.31 11.10
C ARG A 380 -20.13 20.42 12.13
N ALA A 381 -19.80 19.19 11.74
CA ALA A 381 -19.07 18.27 12.61
C ALA A 381 -17.64 18.74 12.88
N ARG A 382 -16.95 19.23 11.86
CA ARG A 382 -15.60 19.78 11.98
C ARG A 382 -15.59 21.01 12.90
N GLU A 383 -16.53 21.92 12.73
CA GLU A 383 -16.68 23.09 13.61
C GLU A 383 -16.97 22.71 15.06
N ALA A 384 -17.84 21.70 15.28
CA ALA A 384 -18.12 21.17 16.61
C ALA A 384 -16.87 20.53 17.24
N ALA A 385 -16.12 19.74 16.46
CA ALA A 385 -14.86 19.17 16.90
C ALA A 385 -13.81 20.23 17.24
N LYS A 386 -13.70 21.30 16.42
CA LYS A 386 -12.81 22.44 16.70
C LYS A 386 -13.18 23.15 18.02
N LYS A 387 -14.46 23.43 18.26
CA LYS A 387 -14.92 24.00 19.53
C LYS A 387 -14.60 23.10 20.72
N ALA A 388 -14.80 21.80 20.58
CA ALA A 388 -14.47 20.84 21.64
C ALA A 388 -12.98 20.83 21.97
N ARG A 389 -12.10 20.86 20.93
CA ARG A 389 -10.64 20.97 21.12
C ARG A 389 -10.25 22.28 21.81
N GLU A 390 -10.78 23.42 21.38
CA GLU A 390 -10.49 24.72 21.99
C GLU A 390 -10.89 24.78 23.47
N LEU A 391 -12.05 24.20 23.82
CA LEU A 391 -12.49 24.11 25.20
C LEU A 391 -11.58 23.22 26.06
N THR A 392 -11.12 22.09 25.50
CA THR A 392 -10.14 21.21 26.15
C THR A 392 -8.80 21.90 26.31
N ARG A 393 -8.32 22.61 25.28
CA ARG A 393 -7.06 23.36 25.31
C ARG A 393 -7.10 24.53 26.31
N ARG A 394 -8.25 25.25 26.44
CA ARG A 394 -8.41 26.30 27.45
C ARG A 394 -8.38 25.74 28.87
N LYS A 395 -8.95 24.54 29.09
CA LYS A 395 -8.84 23.84 30.39
C LYS A 395 -7.41 23.40 30.69
N SER A 396 -6.66 22.94 29.68
CA SER A 396 -5.27 22.49 29.85
C SER A 396 -4.25 23.63 29.98
N VAL A 397 -4.56 24.85 29.53
CA VAL A 397 -3.70 26.04 29.76
C VAL A 397 -3.79 26.55 31.19
N LEU A 398 -4.91 26.26 31.88
CA LEU A 398 -5.07 26.54 33.31
C LEU A 398 -4.57 25.43 34.24
N GLU A 399 -4.46 24.19 33.71
CA GLU A 399 -3.89 23.03 34.36
C GLU A 399 -2.67 22.62 33.52
N SER A 400 -1.50 23.22 33.81
CA SER A 400 -0.21 22.96 33.12
C SER A 400 -0.08 21.54 32.57
N THR A 401 0.16 21.41 31.25
CA THR A 401 0.86 20.26 30.56
C THR A 401 0.82 18.90 31.28
N SER A 402 -0.32 18.44 31.78
CA SER A 402 -0.37 17.13 32.40
C SER A 402 -0.59 16.07 31.32
N LEU A 403 0.41 15.21 31.16
CA LEU A 403 0.29 13.95 30.46
C LEU A 403 -0.89 13.14 31.02
N PRO A 404 -1.50 12.22 30.23
CA PRO A 404 -2.59 11.41 30.71
C PRO A 404 -2.24 10.76 32.04
N GLY A 405 -3.11 10.87 33.05
CA GLY A 405 -2.84 10.34 34.39
C GLY A 405 -2.56 8.83 34.44
N LYS A 406 -2.91 8.11 33.37
CA LYS A 406 -2.60 6.68 33.21
C LYS A 406 -1.22 6.41 32.59
N LEU A 407 -0.63 7.38 31.92
CA LEU A 407 0.69 7.22 31.29
C LEU A 407 1.78 7.14 32.37
N ALA A 408 2.52 6.05 32.38
CA ALA A 408 3.78 5.98 33.08
C ALA A 408 4.90 6.35 32.09
N ASP A 409 5.26 7.63 32.05
CA ASP A 409 6.26 8.16 31.11
C ASP A 409 7.68 7.70 31.43
N CYS A 410 8.60 7.81 30.45
CA CYS A 410 10.03 7.56 30.63
C CYS A 410 10.78 8.87 30.96
N ALA A 411 12.01 8.71 31.44
CA ALA A 411 12.88 9.85 31.78
C ALA A 411 13.55 10.47 30.55
N GLU A 412 13.83 9.66 29.53
CA GLU A 412 14.47 10.09 28.28
C GLU A 412 13.58 11.10 27.54
N LYS A 413 14.20 12.10 26.94
CA LYS A 413 13.53 13.16 26.17
C LYS A 413 13.85 13.10 24.68
N ASP A 414 14.85 12.32 24.28
CA ASP A 414 15.17 12.06 22.89
C ASP A 414 14.19 11.02 22.33
N PRO A 415 13.29 11.39 21.38
CA PRO A 415 12.32 10.46 20.83
C PRO A 415 12.92 9.22 20.19
N SER A 416 14.12 9.35 19.63
CA SER A 416 14.82 8.24 18.96
C SER A 416 15.28 7.14 19.92
N LYS A 417 15.40 7.48 21.21
CA LYS A 417 15.79 6.58 22.30
C LYS A 417 14.63 6.19 23.21
N SER A 418 13.45 6.74 22.94
CA SER A 418 12.26 6.55 23.76
C SER A 418 11.26 5.66 23.06
N GLU A 419 10.60 4.80 23.82
CA GLU A 419 9.56 3.93 23.31
C GLU A 419 8.34 3.89 24.24
N ILE A 420 7.13 3.68 23.66
CA ILE A 420 5.91 3.57 24.42
C ILE A 420 5.21 2.25 24.12
N PHE A 421 4.78 1.53 25.16
CA PHE A 421 3.98 0.33 25.07
C PHE A 421 2.50 0.67 25.29
N LEU A 422 1.65 0.29 24.34
CA LEU A 422 0.21 0.28 24.46
C LEU A 422 -0.20 -1.08 25.00
N VAL A 423 -0.59 -1.13 26.27
CA VAL A 423 -0.79 -2.40 26.96
C VAL A 423 -2.27 -2.64 27.19
N GLU A 424 -2.76 -3.82 26.86
CA GLU A 424 -4.13 -4.22 27.12
C GLU A 424 -4.39 -4.43 28.61
N GLY A 425 -5.35 -3.67 29.14
CA GLY A 425 -5.83 -3.80 30.51
C GLY A 425 -4.92 -3.21 31.60
N ASP A 426 -5.52 -2.98 32.77
CA ASP A 426 -4.81 -2.41 33.92
C ASP A 426 -3.89 -3.45 34.61
N SER A 427 -4.21 -4.75 34.51
CA SER A 427 -3.42 -5.82 35.13
C SER A 427 -2.06 -5.99 34.43
N ALA A 428 -2.06 -6.25 33.11
CA ALA A 428 -0.82 -6.34 32.34
C ALA A 428 -0.08 -4.99 32.33
N GLY A 429 -0.81 -3.87 32.31
CA GLY A 429 -0.25 -2.52 32.48
C GLY A 429 0.50 -2.36 33.81
N GLY A 430 0.03 -2.98 34.88
CA GLY A 430 0.69 -3.01 36.19
C GLY A 430 2.01 -3.77 36.16
N SER A 431 2.02 -4.99 35.61
CA SER A 431 3.23 -5.80 35.43
C SER A 431 4.25 -5.09 34.53
N ALA A 432 3.79 -4.52 33.41
CA ALA A 432 4.63 -3.76 32.50
C ALA A 432 5.27 -2.52 33.16
N LYS A 433 4.51 -1.77 33.97
CA LYS A 433 5.03 -0.62 34.72
C LYS A 433 6.11 -1.02 35.73
N GLN A 434 6.04 -2.20 36.30
CA GLN A 434 7.02 -2.72 37.24
C GLN A 434 8.27 -3.23 36.51
N GLY A 435 8.09 -3.96 35.40
CA GLY A 435 9.18 -4.60 34.65
C GLY A 435 9.96 -3.70 33.72
N ARG A 436 9.42 -2.53 33.32
CA ARG A 436 10.02 -1.65 32.31
C ARG A 436 11.35 -1.03 32.70
N ASP A 437 12.16 -0.67 31.73
CA ASP A 437 13.21 0.34 31.92
C ASP A 437 12.57 1.74 32.01
N ARG A 438 12.64 2.33 33.20
CA ARG A 438 12.05 3.66 33.45
C ARG A 438 12.76 4.80 32.72
N ASN A 439 13.98 4.57 32.24
CA ASN A 439 14.71 5.58 31.49
C ASN A 439 14.17 5.75 30.09
N SER A 440 13.95 4.65 29.35
CA SER A 440 13.63 4.66 27.92
C SER A 440 12.20 4.22 27.57
N GLN A 441 11.50 3.52 28.50
CA GLN A 441 10.20 2.89 28.21
C GLN A 441 9.04 3.58 28.96
N ALA A 442 8.04 4.01 28.20
CA ALA A 442 6.75 4.49 28.70
C ALA A 442 5.67 3.42 28.57
N ILE A 443 4.69 3.41 29.49
CA ILE A 443 3.55 2.47 29.47
C ILE A 443 2.26 3.25 29.48
N LEU A 444 1.38 2.97 28.51
CA LEU A 444 0.02 3.47 28.42
C LEU A 444 -0.96 2.28 28.45
N PRO A 445 -1.60 2.00 29.59
CA PRO A 445 -2.64 0.97 29.66
C PRO A 445 -3.90 1.44 28.94
N LEU A 446 -4.49 0.55 28.15
CA LEU A 446 -5.77 0.75 27.46
C LEU A 446 -6.88 0.02 28.22
N ARG A 447 -8.04 0.66 28.44
CA ARG A 447 -9.19 0.04 29.09
C ARG A 447 -10.08 -0.65 28.05
N GLY A 448 -9.76 -1.89 27.71
CA GLY A 448 -10.55 -2.70 26.79
C GLY A 448 -10.49 -2.21 25.34
N LYS A 449 -11.53 -2.52 24.59
CA LYS A 449 -11.63 -2.22 23.15
C LYS A 449 -11.78 -0.72 22.94
N ILE A 450 -10.88 -0.13 22.16
CA ILE A 450 -10.98 1.28 21.75
C ILE A 450 -12.12 1.46 20.74
N LEU A 451 -12.54 2.71 20.53
CA LEU A 451 -13.56 3.05 19.54
C LEU A 451 -13.10 2.62 18.15
N ASN A 452 -13.97 1.93 17.41
CA ASN A 452 -13.73 1.64 16.00
C ASN A 452 -13.86 2.92 15.16
N VAL A 453 -12.71 3.45 14.73
CA VAL A 453 -12.64 4.73 14.00
C VAL A 453 -13.13 4.62 12.56
N GLU A 454 -13.19 3.41 11.98
CA GLU A 454 -13.74 3.18 10.65
C GLU A 454 -15.24 3.54 10.59
N LYS A 455 -15.96 3.33 11.70
CA LYS A 455 -17.41 3.56 11.83
C LYS A 455 -17.77 4.86 12.52
N SER A 456 -16.79 5.72 12.82
CA SER A 456 -17.01 6.86 13.70
C SER A 456 -16.56 8.16 13.05
N ARG A 457 -17.33 9.21 13.25
CA ARG A 457 -16.97 10.57 12.85
C ARG A 457 -15.87 11.12 13.76
N LEU A 458 -15.09 12.06 13.22
CA LEU A 458 -13.95 12.65 13.90
C LEU A 458 -14.32 13.30 15.27
N ASP A 459 -15.48 13.95 15.36
CA ASP A 459 -15.97 14.55 16.62
C ASP A 459 -16.17 13.50 17.73
N ARG A 460 -16.72 12.34 17.37
CA ARG A 460 -16.88 11.20 18.28
C ARG A 460 -15.53 10.55 18.61
N ILE A 461 -14.65 10.42 17.65
CA ILE A 461 -13.29 9.89 17.84
C ILE A 461 -12.56 10.75 18.87
N LEU A 462 -12.60 12.08 18.69
CA LEU A 462 -11.98 13.05 19.60
C LEU A 462 -12.71 13.20 20.95
N SER A 463 -13.91 12.64 21.11
CA SER A 463 -14.58 12.55 22.41
C SER A 463 -14.17 11.33 23.24
N SER A 464 -13.58 10.30 22.60
CA SER A 464 -13.10 9.09 23.28
C SER A 464 -11.88 9.37 24.14
N ASP A 465 -11.94 9.02 25.43
CA ASP A 465 -10.85 9.28 26.36
C ASP A 465 -9.59 8.46 26.04
N GLU A 466 -9.75 7.20 25.59
CA GLU A 466 -8.61 6.36 25.21
C GLU A 466 -7.85 6.95 23.99
N ILE A 467 -8.60 7.44 23.00
CA ILE A 467 -7.99 8.09 21.83
C ILE A 467 -7.33 9.42 22.20
N LYS A 468 -7.98 10.25 23.05
CA LYS A 468 -7.36 11.48 23.57
C LYS A 468 -6.06 11.20 24.31
N ASN A 469 -6.04 10.16 25.14
CA ASN A 469 -4.85 9.76 25.88
C ASN A 469 -3.71 9.37 24.95
N MET A 470 -3.99 8.62 23.89
CA MET A 470 -2.99 8.26 22.88
C MET A 470 -2.47 9.48 22.13
N ILE A 471 -3.35 10.36 21.61
CA ILE A 471 -2.95 11.59 20.89
C ILE A 471 -2.08 12.47 21.80
N THR A 472 -2.46 12.63 23.08
CA THR A 472 -1.70 13.42 24.04
C THR A 472 -0.35 12.76 24.39
N ALA A 473 -0.32 11.44 24.54
CA ALA A 473 0.90 10.70 24.82
C ALA A 473 1.91 10.81 23.69
N TYR A 474 1.47 10.68 22.43
CA TYR A 474 2.37 10.76 21.28
C TYR A 474 2.85 12.19 20.99
N GLY A 475 2.05 13.20 21.30
CA GLY A 475 2.41 14.62 21.17
C GLY A 475 2.40 15.17 19.73
N CYS A 476 2.21 14.33 18.72
CA CYS A 476 2.28 14.70 17.29
C CYS A 476 0.96 15.25 16.72
N GLY A 477 -0.12 15.36 17.53
CA GLY A 477 -1.42 15.83 17.02
C GLY A 477 -2.18 14.80 16.22
N ILE A 478 -3.21 15.23 15.47
CA ILE A 478 -4.06 14.39 14.62
C ILE A 478 -4.66 15.21 13.48
N GLY A 479 -4.81 14.61 12.29
CA GLY A 479 -5.40 15.27 11.12
C GLY A 479 -4.55 16.44 10.65
N GLU A 480 -5.14 17.64 10.48
CA GLU A 480 -4.43 18.84 10.03
C GLU A 480 -3.36 19.36 11.02
N ASP A 481 -3.52 19.06 12.30
CA ASP A 481 -2.56 19.43 13.35
C ASP A 481 -1.45 18.38 13.52
N PHE A 482 -1.42 17.34 12.69
CA PHE A 482 -0.42 16.27 12.78
C PHE A 482 0.96 16.79 12.32
N ASP A 483 1.94 16.60 13.19
CA ASP A 483 3.33 17.02 12.97
C ASP A 483 4.24 15.89 13.47
N ILE A 484 4.88 15.18 12.55
CA ILE A 484 5.74 14.03 12.86
C ILE A 484 6.96 14.41 13.69
N ASP A 485 7.50 15.62 13.50
CA ASP A 485 8.68 16.11 14.23
C ASP A 485 8.39 16.32 15.72
N LYS A 486 7.11 16.36 16.11
CA LYS A 486 6.68 16.45 17.51
C LYS A 486 6.42 15.09 18.15
N ALA A 487 6.62 13.99 17.42
CA ALA A 487 6.46 12.65 17.99
C ALA A 487 7.39 12.44 19.17
N ARG A 488 6.83 12.06 20.33
CA ARG A 488 7.59 11.87 21.58
C ARG A 488 8.30 10.53 21.67
N TYR A 489 7.92 9.57 20.84
CA TYR A 489 8.46 8.21 20.80
C TYR A 489 8.62 7.76 19.34
N HIS A 490 9.82 7.31 18.98
CA HIS A 490 10.08 6.71 17.67
C HIS A 490 9.85 5.19 17.67
N LYS A 491 9.35 4.63 18.77
CA LYS A 491 8.82 3.26 18.81
C LYS A 491 7.51 3.25 19.61
N ILE A 492 6.44 2.93 18.94
CA ILE A 492 5.11 2.75 19.50
C ILE A 492 4.77 1.27 19.38
N ILE A 493 4.76 0.56 20.50
CA ILE A 493 4.69 -0.89 20.55
C ILE A 493 3.31 -1.32 21.04
N ILE A 494 2.56 -1.98 20.18
CA ILE A 494 1.25 -2.57 20.52
C ILE A 494 1.53 -3.90 21.23
N MET A 495 1.09 -4.00 22.49
CA MET A 495 1.28 -5.18 23.34
C MET A 495 -0.08 -5.63 23.87
N THR A 496 -0.71 -6.55 23.15
CA THR A 496 -2.04 -7.13 23.44
C THR A 496 -1.93 -8.62 23.77
N ASP A 497 -2.94 -9.14 24.42
CA ASP A 497 -3.07 -10.56 24.75
C ASP A 497 -3.05 -11.42 23.46
N ALA A 498 -2.66 -12.68 23.59
CA ALA A 498 -2.58 -13.62 22.46
C ALA A 498 -3.95 -14.24 22.11
N ASP A 499 -5.03 -13.78 22.70
CA ASP A 499 -6.39 -14.25 22.48
C ASP A 499 -7.15 -13.47 21.39
N VAL A 500 -8.42 -13.83 21.17
CA VAL A 500 -9.27 -13.21 20.15
C VAL A 500 -9.59 -11.74 20.47
N ASP A 501 -9.68 -11.36 21.74
CA ASP A 501 -9.96 -9.99 22.17
C ASP A 501 -8.71 -9.11 21.96
N GLY A 502 -7.53 -9.60 22.32
CA GLY A 502 -6.26 -8.91 22.06
C GLY A 502 -5.99 -8.74 20.57
N ALA A 503 -6.28 -9.74 19.75
CA ALA A 503 -6.22 -9.64 18.29
C ALA A 503 -7.17 -8.54 17.76
N HIS A 504 -8.39 -8.44 18.31
CA HIS A 504 -9.34 -7.39 17.96
C HIS A 504 -8.85 -6.00 18.39
N ILE A 505 -8.32 -5.84 19.60
CA ILE A 505 -7.75 -4.56 20.08
C ILE A 505 -6.58 -4.13 19.17
N ARG A 506 -5.70 -5.05 18.81
CA ARG A 506 -4.61 -4.78 17.88
C ARG A 506 -5.14 -4.29 16.52
N THR A 507 -6.19 -4.92 15.99
CA THR A 507 -6.81 -4.51 14.73
C THR A 507 -7.43 -3.12 14.83
N LEU A 508 -8.10 -2.78 15.95
CA LEU A 508 -8.65 -1.45 16.19
C LEU A 508 -7.55 -0.38 16.26
N LEU A 509 -6.44 -0.67 16.93
CA LEU A 509 -5.27 0.22 17.00
C LEU A 509 -4.63 0.41 15.62
N LEU A 510 -4.43 -0.66 14.85
CA LEU A 510 -3.91 -0.58 13.48
C LEU A 510 -4.83 0.26 12.59
N THR A 511 -6.16 0.10 12.73
CA THR A 511 -7.15 0.94 12.02
C THR A 511 -6.98 2.42 12.37
N PHE A 512 -6.80 2.73 13.67
CA PHE A 512 -6.57 4.10 14.13
C PHE A 512 -5.27 4.69 13.56
N PHE A 513 -4.16 3.97 13.62
CA PHE A 513 -2.89 4.44 13.05
C PHE A 513 -3.00 4.63 11.54
N PHE A 514 -3.57 3.66 10.82
CA PHE A 514 -3.73 3.73 9.37
C PHE A 514 -4.59 4.91 8.92
N ARG A 515 -5.71 5.19 9.62
CA ARG A 515 -6.67 6.24 9.22
C ARG A 515 -6.26 7.64 9.65
N TYR A 516 -5.62 7.79 10.80
CA TYR A 516 -5.43 9.10 11.44
C TYR A 516 -3.98 9.45 11.78
N MET A 517 -3.08 8.50 11.76
CA MET A 517 -1.67 8.69 12.11
C MET A 517 -0.75 7.92 11.15
N ARG A 518 -1.11 7.87 9.87
CA ARG A 518 -0.39 7.14 8.84
C ARG A 518 1.11 7.47 8.79
N PRO A 519 1.57 8.72 8.92
CA PRO A 519 3.01 9.01 8.89
C PRO A 519 3.82 8.27 9.97
N LEU A 520 3.23 7.91 11.12
CA LEU A 520 3.92 7.09 12.13
C LEU A 520 4.23 5.67 11.63
N ILE A 521 3.38 5.12 10.75
CA ILE A 521 3.64 3.82 10.11
C ILE A 521 4.71 3.99 9.03
N ASP A 522 4.59 5.03 8.20
CA ASP A 522 5.46 5.26 7.05
C ASP A 522 6.92 5.55 7.51
N GLU A 523 7.10 6.23 8.65
CA GLU A 523 8.40 6.42 9.31
C GLU A 523 8.90 5.18 10.09
N GLY A 524 8.10 4.11 10.12
CA GLY A 524 8.47 2.86 10.77
C GLY A 524 8.45 2.91 12.31
N TYR A 525 7.64 3.79 12.91
CA TYR A 525 7.58 3.95 14.36
C TYR A 525 6.59 2.99 15.05
N VAL A 526 5.74 2.28 14.31
CA VAL A 526 4.71 1.39 14.87
C VAL A 526 5.16 -0.06 14.83
N TYR A 527 5.04 -0.74 15.96
CA TYR A 527 5.46 -2.14 16.15
C TYR A 527 4.37 -2.95 16.86
N ALA A 528 4.35 -4.27 16.62
CA ALA A 528 3.61 -5.24 17.42
C ALA A 528 4.59 -6.11 18.20
N ALA A 529 4.41 -6.18 19.51
CA ALA A 529 5.18 -7.09 20.36
C ALA A 529 4.76 -8.54 20.09
N GLN A 530 5.71 -9.45 20.20
CA GLN A 530 5.50 -10.90 20.08
C GLN A 530 5.80 -11.55 21.42
N PRO A 531 4.83 -11.64 22.35
CA PRO A 531 5.01 -12.36 23.59
C PRO A 531 5.06 -13.88 23.34
N PRO A 532 5.70 -14.67 24.20
CA PRO A 532 5.71 -16.12 24.07
C PRO A 532 4.31 -16.70 24.29
N LEU A 533 3.99 -17.77 23.55
CA LEU A 533 2.76 -18.53 23.72
C LEU A 533 2.87 -19.59 24.82
N TYR A 534 4.07 -20.13 25.03
CA TYR A 534 4.31 -21.21 25.98
C TYR A 534 5.55 -20.96 26.84
N LYS A 535 5.45 -21.39 28.08
CA LYS A 535 6.56 -21.60 28.99
C LYS A 535 6.73 -23.11 29.20
N VAL A 536 7.92 -23.61 28.93
CA VAL A 536 8.30 -25.03 29.06
C VAL A 536 9.33 -25.16 30.17
N THR A 537 9.01 -25.86 31.23
CA THR A 537 9.95 -26.06 32.35
C THR A 537 10.38 -27.53 32.39
N LYS A 538 11.71 -27.78 32.36
CA LYS A 538 12.30 -29.10 32.55
C LYS A 538 13.52 -29.00 33.43
N GLN A 539 13.58 -29.79 34.50
CA GLN A 539 14.72 -29.80 35.45
C GLN A 539 15.12 -28.41 35.96
N LYS A 540 14.13 -27.55 36.26
CA LYS A 540 14.29 -26.14 36.69
C LYS A 540 14.85 -25.21 35.62
N LYS A 541 15.01 -25.64 34.39
CA LYS A 541 15.30 -24.75 33.26
C LYS A 541 14.00 -24.35 32.61
N GLU A 542 13.87 -23.04 32.40
CA GLU A 542 12.70 -22.44 31.74
C GLU A 542 13.06 -22.09 30.29
N HIS A 543 12.15 -22.43 29.38
CA HIS A 543 12.24 -22.07 27.96
C HIS A 543 10.96 -21.39 27.55
N TYR A 544 11.05 -20.28 26.81
CA TYR A 544 9.92 -19.57 26.24
C TYR A 544 9.82 -19.89 24.76
N VAL A 545 8.63 -20.15 24.27
CA VAL A 545 8.37 -20.61 22.90
C VAL A 545 7.24 -19.80 22.30
N TYR A 546 7.42 -19.40 21.06
CA TYR A 546 6.57 -18.41 20.39
C TYR A 546 5.62 -19.01 19.34
N SER A 547 5.74 -20.30 19.05
CA SER A 547 4.84 -21.01 18.11
C SER A 547 4.70 -22.49 18.47
N ASP A 548 3.60 -23.12 18.00
CA ASP A 548 3.40 -24.58 18.16
C ASP A 548 4.50 -25.39 17.47
N LYS A 549 5.04 -24.86 16.36
CA LYS A 549 6.14 -25.48 15.63
C LYS A 549 7.42 -25.52 16.49
N GLU A 550 7.79 -24.39 17.08
CA GLU A 550 8.94 -24.29 17.99
C GLU A 550 8.74 -25.16 19.23
N LEU A 551 7.50 -25.20 19.77
CA LEU A 551 7.18 -26.08 20.91
C LEU A 551 7.47 -27.54 20.58
N ASN A 552 7.02 -28.03 19.43
CA ASN A 552 7.26 -29.41 19.03
C ASN A 552 8.76 -29.70 18.82
N ILE A 553 9.49 -28.79 18.17
CA ILE A 553 10.95 -28.94 18.01
C ILE A 553 11.63 -29.00 19.37
N LEU A 554 11.32 -28.08 20.28
CA LEU A 554 11.90 -28.09 21.63
C LEU A 554 11.57 -29.36 22.39
N LEU A 555 10.31 -29.81 22.35
CA LEU A 555 9.89 -31.05 23.04
C LEU A 555 10.57 -32.30 22.48
N ASP A 556 10.87 -32.33 21.19
CA ASP A 556 11.60 -33.44 20.57
C ASP A 556 13.10 -33.41 20.93
N GLU A 557 13.69 -32.20 21.11
CA GLU A 557 15.07 -32.04 21.58
C GLU A 557 15.27 -32.41 23.05
N ILE A 558 14.41 -31.86 23.92
CA ILE A 558 14.56 -32.07 25.37
C ILE A 558 13.87 -33.33 25.87
N GLY A 559 13.02 -34.00 25.06
CA GLY A 559 12.17 -35.14 25.41
C GLY A 559 10.95 -34.74 26.23
N ARG A 560 9.80 -35.34 25.92
CA ARG A 560 8.46 -34.99 26.46
C ARG A 560 8.23 -35.41 27.92
N ASN A 561 9.01 -36.36 28.46
CA ASN A 561 8.82 -36.86 29.82
C ASN A 561 9.39 -35.86 30.85
N GLY A 562 8.59 -35.59 31.90
CA GLY A 562 8.98 -34.69 32.99
C GLY A 562 9.03 -33.20 32.59
N VAL A 563 8.29 -32.81 31.57
CA VAL A 563 8.11 -31.45 31.14
C VAL A 563 6.82 -30.88 31.76
N GLU A 564 6.93 -29.72 32.36
CA GLU A 564 5.80 -28.88 32.76
C GLU A 564 5.57 -27.83 31.67
N LEU A 565 4.35 -27.80 31.09
CA LEU A 565 3.94 -26.90 30.03
C LEU A 565 2.89 -25.94 30.56
N GLN A 566 3.19 -24.63 30.48
CA GLN A 566 2.24 -23.57 30.74
C GLN A 566 1.96 -22.84 29.41
N ARG A 567 0.69 -22.76 29.00
CA ARG A 567 0.24 -21.92 27.89
C ARG A 567 -0.22 -20.57 28.46
N TYR A 568 0.34 -19.48 27.94
CA TYR A 568 -0.13 -18.14 28.28
C TYR A 568 -1.35 -17.77 27.45
N LYS A 569 -2.45 -17.40 28.11
CA LYS A 569 -3.67 -16.88 27.47
C LYS A 569 -3.65 -15.38 27.38
N GLY A 570 -2.96 -14.71 28.29
CA GLY A 570 -2.83 -13.26 28.30
C GLY A 570 -1.58 -12.77 29.04
N LEU A 571 -1.19 -11.55 28.77
CA LEU A 571 -0.04 -10.86 29.38
C LEU A 571 -0.20 -10.68 30.91
N GLY A 572 -1.46 -10.66 31.39
CA GLY A 572 -1.77 -10.58 32.82
C GLY A 572 -1.36 -11.81 33.62
N GLU A 573 -1.06 -12.94 32.95
CA GLU A 573 -0.54 -14.17 33.59
C GLU A 573 0.98 -14.13 33.80
N MET A 574 1.67 -13.15 33.20
CA MET A 574 3.11 -12.94 33.36
C MET A 574 3.39 -11.99 34.52
N ASN A 575 4.37 -12.33 35.33
CA ASN A 575 4.92 -11.39 36.30
C ASN A 575 5.82 -10.36 35.58
N ALA A 576 6.26 -9.34 36.31
CA ALA A 576 7.04 -8.24 35.76
C ALA A 576 8.39 -8.68 35.15
N GLU A 577 9.05 -9.65 35.76
CA GLU A 577 10.34 -10.19 35.32
C GLU A 577 10.18 -11.00 34.03
N GLN A 578 9.20 -11.90 33.97
CA GLN A 578 8.88 -12.67 32.78
C GLN A 578 8.53 -11.75 31.59
N LEU A 579 7.71 -10.73 31.83
CA LEU A 579 7.32 -9.78 30.80
C LEU A 579 8.52 -8.95 30.29
N TRP A 580 9.42 -8.59 31.20
CA TRP A 580 10.67 -7.92 30.82
C TRP A 580 11.53 -8.84 29.93
N GLU A 581 11.88 -10.03 30.43
CA GLU A 581 12.80 -10.94 29.76
C GLU A 581 12.35 -11.38 28.36
N THR A 582 11.04 -11.55 28.18
CA THR A 582 10.48 -12.16 26.96
C THR A 582 9.97 -11.14 25.94
N THR A 583 9.50 -9.96 26.41
CA THR A 583 8.69 -9.07 25.58
C THR A 583 9.15 -7.61 25.58
N MET A 584 9.79 -7.14 26.67
CA MET A 584 10.11 -5.73 26.81
C MET A 584 11.60 -5.42 26.69
N ASN A 585 12.49 -6.35 27.05
CA ASN A 585 13.93 -6.15 27.00
C ASN A 585 14.42 -6.00 25.54
N PRO A 586 15.03 -4.88 25.17
CA PRO A 586 15.51 -4.63 23.81
C PRO A 586 16.47 -5.70 23.25
N GLU A 587 17.21 -6.40 24.11
CA GLU A 587 18.20 -7.42 23.72
C GLU A 587 17.59 -8.78 23.38
N THR A 588 16.41 -9.11 23.95
CA THR A 588 15.84 -10.47 23.86
C THR A 588 14.46 -10.52 23.20
N ARG A 589 13.75 -9.38 23.17
CA ARG A 589 12.38 -9.31 22.62
C ARG A 589 12.34 -9.46 21.11
N THR A 590 11.21 -9.94 20.61
CA THR A 590 10.87 -9.92 19.19
C THR A 590 9.79 -8.87 18.93
N LEU A 591 10.04 -7.95 18.01
CA LEU A 591 9.07 -6.95 17.54
C LEU A 591 8.83 -7.12 16.04
N LEU A 592 7.57 -7.10 15.65
CA LEU A 592 7.15 -7.02 14.26
C LEU A 592 6.89 -5.55 13.90
N GLN A 593 7.67 -4.99 12.99
CA GLN A 593 7.41 -3.64 12.48
C GLN A 593 6.17 -3.63 11.60
N VAL A 594 5.29 -2.68 11.82
CA VAL A 594 4.09 -2.50 11.01
C VAL A 594 4.47 -1.68 9.78
N THR A 595 4.27 -2.27 8.61
CA THR A 595 4.49 -1.61 7.31
C THR A 595 3.22 -1.64 6.47
N VAL A 596 3.09 -0.71 5.55
CA VAL A 596 2.02 -0.71 4.55
C VAL A 596 2.69 -0.81 3.18
N GLU A 597 2.61 -2.01 2.60
CA GLU A 597 3.18 -2.29 1.27
C GLU A 597 2.34 -1.62 0.17
N ASP A 598 1.02 -1.70 0.29
CA ASP A 598 0.05 -1.07 -0.61
C ASP A 598 -1.09 -0.41 0.18
N ALA A 599 -1.24 0.90 0.00
CA ALA A 599 -2.24 1.68 0.73
C ALA A 599 -3.67 1.36 0.32
N ALA A 600 -3.88 0.98 -0.94
CA ALA A 600 -5.20 0.69 -1.46
C ALA A 600 -5.69 -0.70 -1.00
N ILE A 601 -4.80 -1.70 -1.00
CA ILE A 601 -5.11 -3.02 -0.41
C ILE A 601 -5.42 -2.87 1.08
N ALA A 602 -4.61 -2.11 1.82
CA ALA A 602 -4.83 -1.86 3.24
C ALA A 602 -6.19 -1.16 3.49
N ASP A 603 -6.55 -0.16 2.68
CA ASP A 603 -7.86 0.50 2.75
C ASP A 603 -9.02 -0.47 2.52
N GLU A 604 -8.92 -1.34 1.50
CA GLU A 604 -9.93 -2.36 1.21
C GLU A 604 -10.09 -3.31 2.39
N VAL A 605 -8.99 -3.83 2.94
CA VAL A 605 -9.01 -4.76 4.07
C VAL A 605 -9.60 -4.11 5.33
N PHE A 606 -9.19 -2.88 5.68
CA PHE A 606 -9.78 -2.18 6.83
C PHE A 606 -11.25 -1.88 6.62
N SER A 607 -11.68 -1.42 5.45
CA SER A 607 -13.08 -1.16 5.14
C SER A 607 -13.93 -2.43 5.19
N MET A 608 -13.40 -3.55 4.71
CA MET A 608 -14.07 -4.84 4.72
C MET A 608 -14.20 -5.41 6.14
N LEU A 609 -13.08 -5.45 6.90
CA LEU A 609 -13.06 -6.08 8.21
C LEU A 609 -13.69 -5.20 9.29
N MET A 610 -13.47 -3.88 9.25
CA MET A 610 -13.85 -2.93 10.29
C MET A 610 -15.06 -2.07 9.92
N GLY A 611 -15.50 -2.07 8.67
CA GLY A 611 -16.66 -1.34 8.16
C GLY A 611 -18.01 -1.87 8.62
N ASP A 612 -19.10 -1.20 8.25
CA ASP A 612 -20.47 -1.52 8.71
C ASP A 612 -21.08 -2.72 8.02
N LYS A 613 -20.72 -3.00 6.77
CA LYS A 613 -21.29 -4.13 6.00
C LYS A 613 -20.78 -5.46 6.53
N VAL A 614 -21.73 -6.36 6.81
CA VAL A 614 -21.45 -7.72 7.30
C VAL A 614 -21.11 -8.69 6.17
N ALA A 615 -21.80 -8.55 5.02
CA ALA A 615 -21.68 -9.52 3.92
C ALA A 615 -20.25 -9.65 3.36
N PRO A 616 -19.50 -8.57 3.05
CA PRO A 616 -18.11 -8.70 2.58
C PRO A 616 -17.19 -9.36 3.60
N ARG A 617 -17.39 -9.09 4.90
CA ARG A 617 -16.62 -9.71 5.97
C ARG A 617 -16.91 -11.21 6.07
N LYS A 618 -18.18 -11.61 5.95
CA LYS A 618 -18.58 -13.02 5.94
C LYS A 618 -17.97 -13.75 4.75
N GLU A 619 -18.07 -13.17 3.55
CA GLU A 619 -17.46 -13.71 2.32
C GLU A 619 -15.95 -13.92 2.50
N PHE A 620 -15.23 -12.92 3.03
CA PHE A 620 -13.80 -13.03 3.33
C PHE A 620 -13.48 -14.17 4.30
N ILE A 621 -14.27 -14.32 5.38
CA ILE A 621 -14.08 -15.40 6.35
C ILE A 621 -14.31 -16.77 5.69
N GLU A 622 -15.36 -16.92 4.88
CA GLU A 622 -15.68 -18.16 4.17
C GLU A 622 -14.58 -18.54 3.16
N GLU A 623 -14.08 -17.59 2.39
CA GLU A 623 -13.02 -17.80 1.40
C GLU A 623 -11.68 -18.20 2.05
N ASN A 624 -11.37 -17.64 3.22
CA ASN A 624 -10.10 -17.85 3.92
C ASN A 624 -10.17 -18.93 5.02
N ALA A 625 -11.33 -19.48 5.32
CA ALA A 625 -11.52 -20.46 6.41
C ALA A 625 -10.59 -21.67 6.27
N ARG A 626 -10.30 -22.13 5.06
CA ARG A 626 -9.41 -23.26 4.78
C ARG A 626 -7.94 -23.02 5.14
N PHE A 627 -7.53 -21.76 5.28
CA PHE A 627 -6.16 -21.38 5.62
C PHE A 627 -5.97 -21.16 7.12
N VAL A 628 -7.05 -21.19 7.90
CA VAL A 628 -6.98 -21.05 9.37
C VAL A 628 -6.35 -22.31 9.95
N ARG A 629 -5.17 -22.15 10.58
CA ARG A 629 -4.42 -23.26 11.18
C ARG A 629 -4.67 -23.43 12.67
N ASN A 630 -5.02 -22.33 13.36
CA ASN A 630 -5.24 -22.32 14.81
C ASN A 630 -6.64 -21.75 15.07
N LEU A 631 -7.58 -22.60 15.41
CA LEU A 631 -8.86 -22.21 15.98
C LEU A 631 -8.70 -22.25 17.51
N ASP A 632 -8.93 -21.13 18.17
CA ASP A 632 -9.05 -21.07 19.62
C ASP A 632 -10.46 -21.57 19.99
N ILE A 633 -10.59 -22.91 20.14
CA ILE A 633 -11.85 -23.61 20.47
C ILE A 633 -11.78 -24.01 21.94
#